data_eee5364079d261fd96a90811209090a4
#
_entry.id   eee5364079d261fd96a90811209090a4
#
_cell.length_a   1.000
_cell.length_b   1.000
_cell.length_c   1.000
_cell.angle_alpha   90.00
_cell.angle_beta   90.00
_cell.angle_gamma   90.00
#
_symmetry.space_group_name_H-M   'P 1'
#
loop_
_entity.id
_entity.type
_entity.pdbx_description
1 polymer ?
#
loop_
_entity_poly.entity_id
_entity_poly.type
_entity_poly.pdbx_seq_one_letter_code
_entity_poly.pdbx_strand_id
1 'polypeptide(L)'
;AKIYGSEILDFVVDEGLQLYGGMGFSEEAPMARPYRDARISRIYEGTNEINRMLIVGTLLKRSMKNEINLLNESMNIIKSMDINPCHYTENDHFQSSYNLIDNLKKYFLYVLGKSAMHFGEKIKSEQEVMMNIANIIISIYVMESTIKRCEKVYHTTKNEILIDISKASIYYNLLDFRENSIEALTSFMSEDDTDISLKLLDNSTSFKRFNIKNLNRKIADYFLSKKSYNLFNNF
;
A
#
# COMPACT_ATOMS: atom_id res chain seq x y z
N ALA A 1 -5.30 1.27 8.74
CA ALA A 1 -5.29 2.74 8.86
C ALA A 1 -4.20 3.23 9.83
N LYS A 2 -4.15 2.77 11.11
CA LYS A 2 -3.22 3.27 12.15
C LYS A 2 -1.75 3.21 11.71
N ILE A 3 -1.29 2.09 11.18
CA ILE A 3 0.10 1.89 10.75
C ILE A 3 0.48 2.93 9.68
N TYR A 4 -0.20 2.91 8.56
CA TYR A 4 0.10 3.81 7.43
C TYR A 4 -0.06 5.29 7.82
N GLY A 5 -1.13 5.63 8.54
CA GLY A 5 -1.37 7.02 8.97
C GLY A 5 -0.28 7.56 9.88
N SER A 6 0.23 6.75 10.82
CA SER A 6 1.31 7.16 11.73
C SER A 6 2.67 7.24 11.02
N GLU A 7 2.93 6.39 10.02
CA GLU A 7 4.17 6.42 9.23
C GLU A 7 4.18 7.60 8.25
N ILE A 8 3.06 7.91 7.61
CA ILE A 8 2.92 9.12 6.78
C ILE A 8 3.02 10.39 7.62
N LEU A 9 2.42 10.42 8.81
CA LEU A 9 2.57 11.56 9.72
C LEU A 9 4.03 11.81 10.06
N ASP A 10 4.78 10.75 10.40
CA ASP A 10 6.20 10.82 10.70
C ASP A 10 7.00 11.39 9.52
N PHE A 11 6.76 10.87 8.32
CA PHE A 11 7.37 11.37 7.08
C PHE A 11 7.05 12.85 6.82
N VAL A 12 5.78 13.25 6.95
CA VAL A 12 5.36 14.63 6.67
C VAL A 12 5.98 15.63 7.65
N VAL A 13 6.06 15.29 8.95
CA VAL A 13 6.66 16.20 9.92
C VAL A 13 8.18 16.26 9.82
N ASP A 14 8.83 15.16 9.39
CA ASP A 14 10.27 15.13 9.12
C ASP A 14 10.62 16.03 7.92
N GLU A 15 9.93 15.89 6.81
CA GLU A 15 10.06 16.76 5.64
C GLU A 15 9.72 18.21 5.97
N GLY A 16 8.69 18.43 6.80
CA GLY A 16 8.34 19.76 7.27
C GLY A 16 9.47 20.41 8.08
N LEU A 17 10.07 19.66 9.00
CA LEU A 17 11.24 20.14 9.77
C LEU A 17 12.43 20.44 8.85
N GLN A 18 12.69 19.56 7.88
CA GLN A 18 13.76 19.73 6.90
C GLN A 18 13.59 21.01 6.08
N LEU A 19 12.34 21.34 5.67
CA LEU A 19 12.04 22.57 4.93
C LEU A 19 12.30 23.85 5.74
N TYR A 20 12.16 23.80 7.07
CA TYR A 20 12.51 24.91 7.95
C TYR A 20 14.04 25.05 8.18
N GLY A 21 14.85 24.06 7.72
CA GLY A 21 16.28 24.05 7.93
C GLY A 21 16.66 24.02 9.41
N GLY A 22 17.79 24.61 9.79
CA GLY A 22 18.24 24.63 11.20
C GLY A 22 17.21 25.22 12.18
N MET A 23 16.38 26.15 11.72
CA MET A 23 15.31 26.72 12.53
C MET A 23 14.22 25.70 12.86
N GLY A 24 13.97 24.73 11.98
CA GLY A 24 12.98 23.66 12.24
C GLY A 24 13.30 22.81 13.45
N PHE A 25 14.58 22.69 13.81
CA PHE A 25 15.04 21.96 14.99
C PHE A 25 14.90 22.77 16.29
N SER A 26 14.80 24.11 16.21
CA SER A 26 14.59 24.97 17.37
C SER A 26 13.19 24.81 17.95
N GLU A 27 13.05 24.79 19.29
CA GLU A 27 11.77 24.78 19.99
C GLU A 27 10.93 26.07 19.71
N GLU A 28 11.56 27.13 19.24
CA GLU A 28 10.88 28.37 18.85
C GLU A 28 10.13 28.24 17.50
N ALA A 29 10.53 27.28 16.67
CA ALA A 29 9.89 27.02 15.39
C ALA A 29 8.69 26.06 15.53
N PRO A 30 7.65 26.20 14.68
CA PRO A 30 6.42 25.44 14.83
C PRO A 30 6.57 23.94 14.53
N MET A 31 7.69 23.47 13.97
CA MET A 31 7.85 22.07 13.52
C MET A 31 8.48 21.14 14.55
N ALA A 32 9.27 21.65 15.51
CA ALA A 32 9.93 20.81 16.51
C ALA A 32 8.93 20.01 17.35
N ARG A 33 7.84 20.64 17.79
CA ARG A 33 6.79 19.99 18.57
C ARG A 33 5.99 18.93 17.78
N PRO A 34 5.41 19.21 16.59
CA PRO A 34 4.77 18.20 15.76
C PRO A 34 5.66 17.01 15.45
N TYR A 35 6.95 17.23 15.18
CA TYR A 35 7.92 16.16 14.95
C TYR A 35 8.04 15.22 16.15
N ARG A 36 8.19 15.77 17.36
CA ARG A 36 8.25 14.99 18.61
C ARG A 36 6.94 14.24 18.87
N ASP A 37 5.80 14.93 18.72
CA ASP A 37 4.49 14.36 18.98
C ASP A 37 4.11 13.25 17.98
N ALA A 38 4.56 13.35 16.73
CA ALA A 38 4.34 12.31 15.72
C ALA A 38 5.03 11.00 16.10
N ARG A 39 6.23 11.05 16.68
CA ARG A 39 7.05 9.85 16.94
C ARG A 39 6.36 8.83 17.85
N ILE A 40 5.62 9.28 18.85
CA ILE A 40 4.93 8.39 19.77
C ILE A 40 3.79 7.61 19.10
N SER A 41 3.22 8.13 18.01
CA SER A 41 2.09 7.52 17.31
C SER A 41 2.40 6.15 16.72
N ARG A 42 3.68 5.85 16.45
CA ARG A 42 4.14 4.53 15.99
C ARG A 42 4.34 3.53 17.13
N ILE A 43 4.31 3.98 18.41
CA ILE A 43 4.65 3.17 19.58
C ILE A 43 3.39 2.77 20.37
N TYR A 44 2.51 3.73 20.70
CA TYR A 44 1.34 3.47 21.53
C TYR A 44 0.22 2.74 20.76
N GLU A 45 -0.77 2.20 21.52
CA GLU A 45 -1.90 1.42 20.97
C GLU A 45 -1.43 0.22 20.11
N GLY A 46 -0.38 -0.44 20.55
CA GLY A 46 0.35 -1.45 19.83
C GLY A 46 1.31 -0.82 18.82
N THR A 47 2.58 -1.21 18.91
CA THR A 47 3.57 -0.71 17.94
C THR A 47 3.14 -1.06 16.52
N ASN A 48 3.66 -0.34 15.54
CA ASN A 48 3.31 -0.62 14.15
C ASN A 48 3.72 -2.04 13.72
N GLU A 49 4.80 -2.59 14.28
CA GLU A 49 5.24 -3.96 14.08
C GLU A 49 4.22 -4.97 14.64
N ILE A 50 3.81 -4.78 15.90
CA ILE A 50 2.79 -5.64 16.54
C ILE A 50 1.46 -5.58 15.77
N ASN A 51 1.06 -4.40 15.30
CA ASN A 51 -0.16 -4.26 14.52
C ASN A 51 -0.05 -4.97 13.15
N ARG A 52 1.13 -5.01 12.51
CA ARG A 52 1.36 -5.80 11.29
C ARG A 52 1.18 -7.30 11.56
N MET A 53 1.80 -7.80 12.64
CA MET A 53 1.63 -9.19 13.06
C MET A 53 0.16 -9.52 13.37
N LEU A 54 -0.56 -8.59 13.99
CA LEU A 54 -1.98 -8.73 14.32
C LEU A 54 -2.87 -8.85 13.06
N ILE A 55 -2.58 -8.07 12.00
CA ILE A 55 -3.33 -8.14 10.73
C ILE A 55 -3.28 -9.56 10.18
N VAL A 56 -2.09 -10.09 9.93
CA VAL A 56 -1.92 -11.41 9.30
C VAL A 56 -2.39 -12.53 10.23
N GLY A 57 -2.01 -12.46 11.51
CA GLY A 57 -2.42 -13.44 12.52
C GLY A 57 -3.94 -13.54 12.66
N THR A 58 -4.65 -12.40 12.61
CA THR A 58 -6.12 -12.37 12.65
C THR A 58 -6.76 -12.97 11.40
N LEU A 59 -6.24 -12.63 10.21
CA LEU A 59 -6.74 -13.19 8.94
C LEU A 59 -6.56 -14.72 8.90
N LEU A 60 -5.39 -15.22 9.26
CA LEU A 60 -5.13 -16.66 9.32
C LEU A 60 -6.04 -17.34 10.34
N LYS A 61 -6.17 -16.79 11.56
CA LYS A 61 -7.04 -17.34 12.62
C LYS A 61 -8.51 -17.42 12.18
N ARG A 62 -9.02 -16.38 11.53
CA ARG A 62 -10.40 -16.35 11.02
C ARG A 62 -10.62 -17.34 9.87
N SER A 63 -9.61 -17.48 8.99
CA SER A 63 -9.67 -18.46 7.91
C SER A 63 -9.66 -19.91 8.44
N MET A 64 -8.80 -20.20 9.43
CA MET A 64 -8.78 -21.53 10.09
C MET A 64 -10.10 -21.87 10.80
N LYS A 65 -10.84 -20.86 11.25
CA LYS A 65 -12.19 -21.03 11.85
C LYS A 65 -13.31 -21.08 10.83
N ASN A 66 -13.01 -21.04 9.53
CA ASN A 66 -13.98 -20.92 8.44
C ASN A 66 -14.89 -19.66 8.52
N GLU A 67 -14.45 -18.61 9.24
CA GLU A 67 -15.17 -17.32 9.26
C GLU A 67 -14.99 -16.54 7.96
N ILE A 68 -13.85 -16.75 7.27
CA ILE A 68 -13.53 -16.19 5.96
C ILE A 68 -12.88 -17.28 5.10
N ASN A 69 -13.14 -17.27 3.80
CA ASN A 69 -12.68 -18.32 2.87
C ASN A 69 -11.26 -18.03 2.29
N LEU A 70 -10.39 -17.38 3.07
CA LEU A 70 -9.14 -16.82 2.57
C LEU A 70 -8.15 -17.90 2.09
N LEU A 71 -7.92 -18.95 2.89
CA LEU A 71 -6.95 -20.01 2.53
C LEU A 71 -7.43 -20.87 1.35
N ASN A 72 -8.73 -21.14 1.24
CA ASN A 72 -9.24 -21.88 0.09
C ASN A 72 -9.12 -21.06 -1.20
N GLU A 73 -9.43 -19.75 -1.15
CA GLU A 73 -9.22 -18.86 -2.29
C GLU A 73 -7.73 -18.76 -2.66
N SER A 74 -6.82 -18.71 -1.68
CA SER A 74 -5.39 -18.77 -1.92
C SER A 74 -4.98 -20.05 -2.67
N MET A 75 -5.52 -21.20 -2.29
CA MET A 75 -5.27 -22.48 -2.97
C MET A 75 -5.83 -22.50 -4.39
N ASN A 76 -6.99 -21.89 -4.62
CA ASN A 76 -7.59 -21.76 -5.95
C ASN A 76 -6.69 -20.93 -6.88
N ILE A 77 -6.18 -19.80 -6.39
CA ILE A 77 -5.25 -18.94 -7.16
C ILE A 77 -3.93 -19.66 -7.47
N ILE A 78 -3.36 -20.38 -6.50
CA ILE A 78 -2.13 -21.16 -6.72
C ILE A 78 -2.32 -22.24 -7.80
N LYS A 79 -3.49 -22.89 -7.83
CA LYS A 79 -3.78 -23.94 -8.82
C LYS A 79 -4.07 -23.37 -10.21
N SER A 80 -4.82 -22.28 -10.28
CA SER A 80 -5.24 -21.69 -11.56
C SER A 80 -4.17 -20.82 -12.19
N MET A 81 -3.28 -20.20 -11.39
CA MET A 81 -2.33 -19.17 -11.81
C MET A 81 -3.00 -18.02 -12.59
N ASP A 82 -4.30 -17.75 -12.30
CA ASP A 82 -5.10 -16.75 -13.02
C ASP A 82 -4.76 -15.32 -12.57
N ILE A 83 -3.54 -14.90 -12.91
CA ILE A 83 -3.03 -13.55 -12.70
C ILE A 83 -2.54 -13.01 -14.04
N ASN A 84 -3.40 -12.29 -14.72
CA ASN A 84 -3.16 -11.78 -16.07
C ASN A 84 -2.85 -10.27 -16.03
N PRO A 85 -2.06 -9.75 -16.99
CA PRO A 85 -1.79 -8.32 -17.09
C PRO A 85 -3.08 -7.50 -17.23
N CYS A 86 -3.16 -6.36 -16.54
CA CYS A 86 -4.27 -5.42 -16.68
C CYS A 86 -4.07 -4.50 -17.88
N HIS A 87 -5.13 -4.27 -18.64
CA HIS A 87 -5.15 -3.24 -19.67
C HIS A 87 -5.60 -1.91 -19.06
N TYR A 88 -4.78 -0.88 -19.25
CA TYR A 88 -5.11 0.48 -18.84
C TYR A 88 -5.77 1.24 -19.99
N THR A 89 -6.94 1.82 -19.74
CA THR A 89 -7.65 2.71 -20.65
C THR A 89 -7.64 4.14 -20.11
N GLU A 90 -7.19 5.10 -20.90
CA GLU A 90 -7.09 6.50 -20.46
C GLU A 90 -8.44 7.13 -20.15
N ASN A 91 -9.46 6.76 -20.93
CA ASN A 91 -10.82 7.29 -20.78
C ASN A 91 -11.55 6.76 -19.54
N ASP A 92 -11.01 5.72 -18.90
CA ASP A 92 -11.58 5.09 -17.70
C ASP A 92 -10.50 4.74 -16.69
N HIS A 93 -9.87 5.79 -16.15
CA HIS A 93 -8.78 5.64 -15.19
C HIS A 93 -9.21 4.89 -13.93
N PHE A 94 -10.38 5.17 -13.38
CA PHE A 94 -10.82 4.55 -12.12
C PHE A 94 -11.12 3.07 -12.32
N GLN A 95 -11.81 2.67 -13.38
CA GLN A 95 -12.05 1.26 -13.67
C GLN A 95 -10.75 0.49 -13.92
N SER A 96 -9.82 1.08 -14.68
CA SER A 96 -8.48 0.50 -14.89
C SER A 96 -7.74 0.31 -13.57
N SER A 97 -7.89 1.25 -12.63
CA SER A 97 -7.28 1.17 -11.31
C SER A 97 -7.93 0.08 -10.44
N TYR A 98 -9.25 -0.12 -10.51
CA TYR A 98 -9.92 -1.24 -9.84
C TYR A 98 -9.50 -2.59 -10.38
N ASN A 99 -9.36 -2.73 -11.70
CA ASN A 99 -8.86 -3.95 -12.31
C ASN A 99 -7.43 -4.29 -11.82
N LEU A 100 -6.59 -3.28 -11.64
CA LEU A 100 -5.28 -3.45 -11.01
C LEU A 100 -5.42 -3.95 -9.57
N ILE A 101 -6.26 -3.30 -8.75
CA ILE A 101 -6.48 -3.69 -7.35
C ILE A 101 -6.93 -5.14 -7.24
N ASP A 102 -7.82 -5.60 -8.11
CA ASP A 102 -8.28 -6.99 -8.11
C ASP A 102 -7.15 -7.97 -8.44
N ASN A 103 -6.26 -7.63 -9.37
CA ASN A 103 -5.07 -8.44 -9.63
C ASN A 103 -4.08 -8.46 -8.46
N LEU A 104 -3.89 -7.32 -7.79
CA LEU A 104 -3.04 -7.27 -6.59
C LEU A 104 -3.62 -8.11 -5.45
N LYS A 105 -4.94 -8.14 -5.29
CA LYS A 105 -5.62 -9.03 -4.34
C LYS A 105 -5.40 -10.51 -4.68
N LYS A 106 -5.46 -10.88 -5.96
CA LYS A 106 -5.13 -12.25 -6.40
C LYS A 106 -3.68 -12.60 -6.07
N TYR A 107 -2.74 -11.68 -6.37
CA TYR A 107 -1.34 -11.92 -6.05
C TYR A 107 -1.06 -11.99 -4.54
N PHE A 108 -1.71 -11.16 -3.75
CA PHE A 108 -1.68 -11.29 -2.28
C PHE A 108 -2.12 -12.69 -1.82
N LEU A 109 -3.22 -13.22 -2.37
CA LEU A 109 -3.69 -14.57 -2.07
C LEU A 109 -2.66 -15.64 -2.46
N TYR A 110 -1.96 -15.44 -3.58
CA TYR A 110 -0.87 -16.31 -4.00
C TYR A 110 0.28 -16.31 -2.98
N VAL A 111 0.77 -15.12 -2.58
CA VAL A 111 1.85 -14.99 -1.58
C VAL A 111 1.45 -15.61 -0.25
N LEU A 112 0.26 -15.30 0.26
CA LEU A 112 -0.26 -15.84 1.51
C LEU A 112 -0.37 -17.37 1.46
N GLY A 113 -0.91 -17.91 0.37
CA GLY A 113 -1.08 -19.34 0.19
C GLY A 113 0.25 -20.10 0.12
N LYS A 114 1.22 -19.59 -0.65
CA LYS A 114 2.56 -20.16 -0.73
C LYS A 114 3.26 -20.16 0.64
N SER A 115 3.18 -19.04 1.37
CA SER A 115 3.74 -18.94 2.72
C SER A 115 3.07 -19.89 3.69
N ALA A 116 1.73 -19.97 3.68
CA ALA A 116 0.97 -20.88 4.54
C ALA A 116 1.27 -22.35 4.23
N MET A 117 1.44 -22.73 2.97
CA MET A 117 1.81 -24.09 2.57
C MET A 117 3.21 -24.46 3.03
N HIS A 118 4.17 -23.53 2.92
CA HIS A 118 5.56 -23.79 3.28
C HIS A 118 5.75 -23.89 4.80
N PHE A 119 5.26 -22.93 5.54
CA PHE A 119 5.49 -22.82 6.98
C PHE A 119 4.45 -23.53 7.85
N GLY A 120 3.25 -23.77 7.34
CA GLY A 120 2.16 -24.34 8.13
C GLY A 120 1.88 -23.55 9.41
N GLU A 121 1.85 -24.27 10.56
CA GLU A 121 1.61 -23.62 11.86
C GLU A 121 2.77 -22.71 12.32
N LYS A 122 3.98 -22.93 11.78
CA LYS A 122 5.19 -22.16 12.10
C LYS A 122 5.17 -20.75 11.50
N ILE A 123 4.26 -20.45 10.57
CA ILE A 123 4.16 -19.13 9.95
C ILE A 123 4.07 -17.99 10.98
N LYS A 124 3.53 -18.28 12.18
CA LYS A 124 3.41 -17.29 13.27
C LYS A 124 4.75 -16.88 13.86
N SER A 125 5.80 -17.71 13.70
CA SER A 125 7.16 -17.41 14.14
C SER A 125 8.01 -16.75 13.05
N GLU A 126 7.57 -16.79 11.82
CA GLU A 126 8.24 -16.15 10.67
C GLU A 126 7.80 -14.68 10.57
N GLN A 127 8.33 -13.87 11.50
CA GLN A 127 7.84 -12.49 11.67
C GLN A 127 8.13 -11.61 10.46
N GLU A 128 9.27 -11.78 9.80
CA GLU A 128 9.68 -11.05 8.61
C GLU A 128 8.69 -11.32 7.46
N VAL A 129 8.34 -12.58 7.22
CA VAL A 129 7.36 -12.95 6.19
C VAL A 129 5.98 -12.39 6.52
N MET A 130 5.56 -12.47 7.80
CA MET A 130 4.28 -11.90 8.23
C MET A 130 4.25 -10.37 8.07
N MET A 131 5.36 -9.68 8.35
CA MET A 131 5.46 -8.24 8.15
C MET A 131 5.34 -7.86 6.68
N ASN A 132 6.03 -8.60 5.80
CA ASN A 132 5.94 -8.38 4.36
C ASN A 132 4.51 -8.61 3.85
N ILE A 133 3.84 -9.69 4.26
CA ILE A 133 2.43 -9.94 3.93
C ILE A 133 1.52 -8.82 4.45
N ALA A 134 1.76 -8.30 5.65
CA ALA A 134 1.00 -7.16 6.18
C ALA A 134 1.21 -5.89 5.35
N ASN A 135 2.45 -5.61 4.91
CA ASN A 135 2.76 -4.46 4.05
C ASN A 135 2.08 -4.58 2.68
N ILE A 136 2.05 -5.78 2.09
CA ILE A 136 1.28 -6.06 0.87
C ILE A 136 -0.20 -5.67 1.04
N ILE A 137 -0.83 -6.10 2.15
CA ILE A 137 -2.23 -5.76 2.48
C ILE A 137 -2.40 -4.26 2.65
N ILE A 138 -1.47 -3.60 3.35
CA ILE A 138 -1.50 -2.15 3.59
C ILE A 138 -1.42 -1.40 2.27
N SER A 139 -0.53 -1.77 1.36
CA SER A 139 -0.39 -1.15 0.04
C SER A 139 -1.68 -1.26 -0.78
N ILE A 140 -2.31 -2.44 -0.82
CA ILE A 140 -3.61 -2.63 -1.49
C ILE A 140 -4.68 -1.75 -0.86
N TYR A 141 -4.79 -1.75 0.48
CA TYR A 141 -5.79 -0.97 1.20
C TYR A 141 -5.64 0.53 0.95
N VAL A 142 -4.41 1.04 0.95
CA VAL A 142 -4.12 2.46 0.71
C VAL A 142 -4.48 2.86 -0.71
N MET A 143 -4.05 2.07 -1.71
CA MET A 143 -4.39 2.32 -3.11
C MET A 143 -5.91 2.32 -3.31
N GLU A 144 -6.61 1.28 -2.87
CA GLU A 144 -8.06 1.16 -3.06
C GLU A 144 -8.83 2.29 -2.35
N SER A 145 -8.43 2.64 -1.12
CA SER A 145 -9.04 3.74 -0.36
C SER A 145 -8.84 5.09 -1.03
N THR A 146 -7.64 5.35 -1.57
CA THR A 146 -7.31 6.58 -2.29
C THR A 146 -8.11 6.68 -3.59
N ILE A 147 -8.14 5.60 -4.38
CA ILE A 147 -8.90 5.54 -5.63
C ILE A 147 -10.38 5.85 -5.38
N LYS A 148 -11.01 5.15 -4.43
CA LYS A 148 -12.42 5.35 -4.06
C LYS A 148 -12.69 6.79 -3.59
N ARG A 149 -11.79 7.37 -2.82
CA ARG A 149 -11.94 8.75 -2.34
C ARG A 149 -11.80 9.75 -3.48
N CYS A 150 -10.78 9.58 -4.33
CA CYS A 150 -10.57 10.43 -5.50
C CYS A 150 -11.74 10.35 -6.48
N GLU A 151 -12.23 9.15 -6.79
CA GLU A 151 -13.37 8.93 -7.66
C GLU A 151 -14.64 9.61 -7.13
N LYS A 152 -14.97 9.40 -5.84
CA LYS A 152 -16.13 10.02 -5.20
C LYS A 152 -16.13 11.55 -5.35
N VAL A 153 -14.98 12.18 -5.08
CA VAL A 153 -14.83 13.64 -5.17
C VAL A 153 -14.80 14.10 -6.63
N TYR A 154 -14.17 13.31 -7.53
CA TYR A 154 -14.12 13.61 -8.96
C TYR A 154 -15.52 13.65 -9.60
N HIS A 155 -16.40 12.73 -9.24
CA HIS A 155 -17.75 12.74 -9.79
C HIS A 155 -18.52 14.03 -9.51
N THR A 156 -18.25 14.67 -8.36
CA THR A 156 -18.89 15.93 -7.96
C THR A 156 -18.17 17.16 -8.51
N THR A 157 -16.83 17.17 -8.47
CA THR A 157 -16.03 18.37 -8.76
C THR A 157 -15.47 18.43 -10.17
N LYS A 158 -15.37 17.26 -10.84
CA LYS A 158 -14.68 17.09 -12.14
C LYS A 158 -13.23 17.61 -12.14
N ASN A 159 -12.58 17.61 -10.96
CA ASN A 159 -11.22 18.11 -10.81
C ASN A 159 -10.20 17.04 -11.19
N GLU A 160 -9.51 17.23 -12.31
CA GLU A 160 -8.53 16.29 -12.88
C GLU A 160 -7.33 16.00 -11.95
N ILE A 161 -7.03 16.88 -10.98
CA ILE A 161 -5.95 16.64 -10.01
C ILE A 161 -6.18 15.36 -9.18
N LEU A 162 -7.43 14.94 -9.00
CA LEU A 162 -7.80 13.73 -8.29
C LEU A 162 -7.34 12.47 -9.02
N ILE A 163 -7.36 12.50 -10.34
CA ILE A 163 -6.80 11.44 -11.17
C ILE A 163 -5.27 11.38 -10.98
N ASP A 164 -4.61 12.53 -10.97
CA ASP A 164 -3.17 12.61 -10.76
C ASP A 164 -2.76 12.14 -9.35
N ILE A 165 -3.52 12.49 -8.32
CA ILE A 165 -3.32 11.99 -6.94
C ILE A 165 -3.47 10.47 -6.87
N SER A 166 -4.51 9.90 -7.52
CA SER A 166 -4.68 8.45 -7.53
C SER A 166 -3.55 7.73 -8.28
N LYS A 167 -3.06 8.29 -9.40
CA LYS A 167 -1.89 7.78 -10.12
C LYS A 167 -0.62 7.79 -9.27
N ALA A 168 -0.38 8.88 -8.53
CA ALA A 168 0.77 8.97 -7.63
C ALA A 168 0.69 7.94 -6.50
N SER A 169 -0.49 7.77 -5.89
CA SER A 169 -0.73 6.75 -4.88
C SER A 169 -0.47 5.34 -5.41
N ILE A 170 -0.98 5.02 -6.61
CA ILE A 170 -0.72 3.72 -7.25
C ILE A 170 0.79 3.53 -7.46
N TYR A 171 1.48 4.52 -8.00
CA TYR A 171 2.92 4.40 -8.29
C TYR A 171 3.74 4.04 -7.04
N TYR A 172 3.60 4.80 -5.96
CA TYR A 172 4.40 4.57 -4.75
C TYR A 172 4.02 3.27 -4.04
N ASN A 173 2.74 2.99 -3.89
CA ASN A 173 2.31 1.76 -3.24
C ASN A 173 2.57 0.49 -4.07
N LEU A 174 2.70 0.58 -5.40
CA LEU A 174 3.16 -0.54 -6.23
C LEU A 174 4.64 -0.86 -5.99
N LEU A 175 5.49 0.13 -5.74
CA LEU A 175 6.89 -0.12 -5.37
C LEU A 175 6.96 -0.91 -4.06
N ASP A 176 6.27 -0.43 -3.01
CA ASP A 176 6.22 -1.10 -1.71
C ASP A 176 5.63 -2.51 -1.83
N PHE A 177 4.54 -2.67 -2.60
CA PHE A 177 3.91 -3.96 -2.85
C PHE A 177 4.88 -4.95 -3.49
N ARG A 178 5.64 -4.52 -4.52
CA ARG A 178 6.60 -5.36 -5.22
C ARG A 178 7.75 -5.78 -4.33
N GLU A 179 8.35 -4.83 -3.61
CA GLU A 179 9.47 -5.08 -2.69
C GLU A 179 9.07 -6.12 -1.65
N ASN A 180 7.99 -5.90 -0.92
CA ASN A 180 7.52 -6.82 0.11
C ASN A 180 7.11 -8.20 -0.44
N SER A 181 6.60 -8.25 -1.67
CA SER A 181 6.27 -9.51 -2.34
C SER A 181 7.51 -10.33 -2.68
N ILE A 182 8.55 -9.68 -3.19
CA ILE A 182 9.84 -10.30 -3.50
C ILE A 182 10.49 -10.82 -2.22
N GLU A 183 10.63 -9.98 -1.19
CA GLU A 183 11.22 -10.37 0.07
C GLU A 183 10.50 -11.56 0.74
N ALA A 184 9.15 -11.53 0.76
CA ALA A 184 8.38 -12.61 1.35
C ALA A 184 8.67 -13.95 0.66
N LEU A 185 8.66 -14.00 -0.68
CA LEU A 185 8.78 -15.25 -1.43
C LEU A 185 10.23 -15.76 -1.52
N THR A 186 11.20 -14.87 -1.74
CA THR A 186 12.62 -15.26 -1.83
C THR A 186 13.18 -15.79 -0.51
N SER A 187 12.51 -15.51 0.62
CA SER A 187 12.93 -15.99 1.94
C SER A 187 12.78 -17.52 2.11
N PHE A 188 11.96 -18.20 1.29
CA PHE A 188 11.68 -19.63 1.46
C PHE A 188 11.51 -20.42 0.17
N MET A 189 11.40 -19.79 -0.99
CA MET A 189 11.20 -20.48 -2.26
C MET A 189 12.52 -20.88 -2.90
N SER A 190 12.47 -21.93 -3.74
CA SER A 190 13.57 -22.27 -4.65
C SER A 190 13.76 -21.20 -5.72
N GLU A 191 14.89 -21.20 -6.43
CA GLU A 191 15.17 -20.26 -7.51
C GLU A 191 14.15 -20.38 -8.64
N ASP A 192 13.86 -21.61 -9.09
CA ASP A 192 12.89 -21.89 -10.16
C ASP A 192 11.47 -21.42 -9.79
N ASP A 193 11.01 -21.71 -8.57
CA ASP A 193 9.69 -21.27 -8.08
C ASP A 193 9.62 -19.75 -7.92
N THR A 194 10.72 -19.12 -7.54
CA THR A 194 10.84 -17.66 -7.44
C THR A 194 10.66 -17.02 -8.82
N ASP A 195 11.31 -17.54 -9.86
CA ASP A 195 11.19 -17.02 -11.22
C ASP A 195 9.74 -17.05 -11.74
N ILE A 196 9.02 -18.13 -11.46
CA ILE A 196 7.59 -18.24 -11.79
C ILE A 196 6.80 -17.18 -11.03
N SER A 197 7.07 -17.02 -9.75
CA SER A 197 6.39 -16.06 -8.88
C SER A 197 6.64 -14.61 -9.31
N LEU A 198 7.87 -14.29 -9.74
CA LEU A 198 8.22 -12.95 -10.24
C LEU A 198 7.50 -12.62 -11.56
N LYS A 199 7.32 -13.59 -12.45
CA LYS A 199 6.50 -13.41 -13.68
C LYS A 199 5.04 -13.11 -13.33
N LEU A 200 4.47 -13.80 -12.35
CA LEU A 200 3.13 -13.51 -11.85
C LEU A 200 3.04 -12.12 -11.18
N LEU A 201 4.09 -11.72 -10.47
CA LEU A 201 4.20 -10.38 -9.89
C LEU A 201 4.19 -9.30 -10.98
N ASP A 202 4.96 -9.50 -12.05
CA ASP A 202 5.00 -8.57 -13.17
C ASP A 202 3.63 -8.45 -13.85
N ASN A 203 2.92 -9.56 -14.03
CA ASN A 203 1.55 -9.56 -14.54
C ASN A 203 0.62 -8.80 -13.61
N SER A 204 0.65 -9.10 -12.29
CA SER A 204 -0.25 -8.49 -11.30
C SER A 204 -0.05 -6.99 -11.15
N THR A 205 1.19 -6.52 -11.33
CA THR A 205 1.58 -5.11 -11.20
C THR A 205 1.67 -4.39 -12.56
N SER A 206 1.26 -5.06 -13.64
CA SER A 206 1.22 -4.47 -14.98
C SER A 206 0.22 -3.32 -15.01
N PHE A 207 0.73 -2.09 -15.12
CA PHE A 207 -0.05 -0.87 -15.19
C PHE A 207 0.68 0.16 -16.03
N LYS A 208 -0.05 1.20 -16.51
CA LYS A 208 0.55 2.26 -17.31
C LYS A 208 1.68 2.95 -16.53
N ARG A 209 2.82 3.16 -17.19
CA ARG A 209 3.93 3.93 -16.63
C ARG A 209 3.62 5.42 -16.72
N PHE A 210 3.78 6.14 -15.62
CA PHE A 210 3.61 7.58 -15.54
C PHE A 210 4.96 8.27 -15.36
N ASN A 211 5.09 9.49 -15.88
CA ASN A 211 6.20 10.37 -15.55
C ASN A 211 5.96 10.95 -14.14
N ILE A 212 6.41 10.22 -13.13
CA ILE A 212 6.15 10.56 -11.72
C ILE A 212 6.69 11.93 -11.32
N LYS A 213 7.82 12.36 -11.89
CA LYS A 213 8.38 13.71 -11.64
C LYS A 213 7.38 14.79 -12.06
N ASN A 214 6.85 14.70 -13.28
CA ASN A 214 5.88 15.67 -13.78
C ASN A 214 4.56 15.61 -13.02
N LEU A 215 4.13 14.40 -12.65
CA LEU A 215 2.93 14.16 -11.85
C LEU A 215 3.04 14.84 -10.48
N ASN A 216 4.14 14.61 -9.76
CA ASN A 216 4.38 15.20 -8.45
C ASN A 216 4.45 16.74 -8.52
N ARG A 217 5.11 17.30 -9.55
CA ARG A 217 5.16 18.75 -9.75
C ARG A 217 3.77 19.33 -9.98
N LYS A 218 2.96 18.71 -10.82
CA LYS A 218 1.58 19.15 -11.09
C LYS A 218 0.71 19.14 -9.83
N ILE A 219 0.86 18.10 -8.99
CA ILE A 219 0.17 18.01 -7.69
C ILE A 219 0.65 19.13 -6.76
N ALA A 220 1.97 19.32 -6.65
CA ALA A 220 2.54 20.37 -5.80
C ALA A 220 2.10 21.77 -6.25
N ASP A 221 2.18 22.09 -7.54
CA ASP A 221 1.76 23.38 -8.11
C ASP A 221 0.27 23.65 -7.84
N TYR A 222 -0.58 22.62 -7.93
CA TYR A 222 -1.99 22.76 -7.60
C TYR A 222 -2.20 23.22 -6.15
N PHE A 223 -1.59 22.56 -5.16
CA PHE A 223 -1.76 22.92 -3.76
C PHE A 223 -1.10 24.25 -3.41
N LEU A 224 0.07 24.55 -3.97
CA LEU A 224 0.75 25.84 -3.79
C LEU A 224 -0.11 27.00 -4.34
N SER A 225 -0.75 26.83 -5.49
CA SER A 225 -1.64 27.84 -6.08
C SER A 225 -2.88 28.09 -5.23
N LYS A 226 -3.42 27.05 -4.58
CA LYS A 226 -4.61 27.15 -3.71
C LYS A 226 -4.31 27.70 -2.32
N LYS A 227 -3.04 27.63 -1.87
CA LYS A 227 -2.60 28.00 -0.51
C LYS A 227 -3.39 27.30 0.61
N SER A 228 -4.03 26.17 0.32
CA SER A 228 -4.85 25.41 1.25
C SER A 228 -5.00 23.96 0.82
N TYR A 229 -5.26 23.08 1.78
CA TYR A 229 -5.52 21.65 1.55
C TYR A 229 -7.01 21.36 1.73
N ASN A 230 -7.86 21.97 0.90
CA ASN A 230 -9.33 21.89 1.03
C ASN A 230 -10.00 20.92 0.04
N LEU A 231 -9.19 20.15 -0.72
CA LEU A 231 -9.71 19.32 -1.81
C LEU A 231 -10.74 18.27 -1.35
N PHE A 232 -10.64 17.82 -0.10
CA PHE A 232 -11.47 16.75 0.46
C PHE A 232 -12.38 17.18 1.62
N ASN A 233 -12.42 18.47 1.98
CA ASN A 233 -13.06 18.92 3.23
C ASN A 233 -14.60 18.93 3.19
N ASN A 234 -15.23 18.86 2.02
CA ASN A 234 -16.69 18.96 1.87
C ASN A 234 -17.37 17.65 1.46
N PHE A 235 -16.72 16.46 1.77
CA PHE A 235 -17.22 15.16 1.32
C PHE A 235 -17.14 14.08 2.40
#